data_2a5f060471d8eb9e99768cc94ba70259
#
_entry.id   2a5f060471d8eb9e99768cc94ba70259
#
_cell.length_a   1.000
_cell.length_b   1.000
_cell.length_c   1.000
_cell.angle_alpha   90.00
_cell.angle_beta   90.00
_cell.angle_gamma   90.00
#
_symmetry.space_group_name_H-M   'P 1'
#
loop_
_entity.id
_entity.type
_entity.pdbx_description
1 polymer ?
#
loop_
_entity_poly.entity_id
_entity_poly.type
_entity_poly.pdbx_seq_one_letter_code
_entity_poly.pdbx_strand_id
1 'polypeptide(L)'
;MTQKNLDSLVQQAANCTLCKPYLPHPPRPIFSLGHSKLVLIGQAPGLMAHNTHQAFNDNSGKRLRGWLNMSEEEFYNPSVISIMPMGFCFPGYKNGADAPPRPECAPTWHKTLLEEIQPSTILLVGRYAQQYYLPQFKTLTEALINANFEKGIIPLPHPSGRNNRWLAKNAWFESQYLPKVVKHLNALKH
;
A
#
# COMPACT_ATOMS: atom_id res chain seq x y z
N MET A 1 -15.20 18.95 -0.89
CA MET A 1 -13.92 19.39 -1.46
C MET A 1 -13.87 18.95 -2.91
N THR A 2 -13.24 19.73 -3.77
CA THR A 2 -13.38 19.56 -5.22
C THR A 2 -12.28 18.67 -5.75
N GLN A 3 -12.59 17.74 -6.65
CA GLN A 3 -11.65 16.87 -7.40
C GLN A 3 -10.41 17.64 -7.92
N LYS A 4 -10.57 18.96 -8.15
CA LYS A 4 -9.49 19.85 -8.59
C LYS A 4 -8.33 19.96 -7.59
N ASN A 5 -8.57 19.73 -6.28
CA ASN A 5 -7.51 19.78 -5.27
C ASN A 5 -6.70 18.47 -5.23
N LEU A 6 -7.35 17.32 -5.33
CA LEU A 6 -6.66 16.02 -5.43
C LEU A 6 -5.79 15.96 -6.68
N ASP A 7 -6.30 16.37 -7.84
CA ASP A 7 -5.53 16.36 -9.10
C ASP A 7 -4.25 17.23 -8.99
N SER A 8 -4.37 18.40 -8.36
CA SER A 8 -3.21 19.27 -8.11
C SER A 8 -2.19 18.62 -7.19
N LEU A 9 -2.61 17.96 -6.11
CA LEU A 9 -1.73 17.25 -5.18
C LEU A 9 -1.05 16.04 -5.85
N VAL A 10 -1.79 15.28 -6.64
CA VAL A 10 -1.28 14.15 -7.43
C VAL A 10 -0.19 14.64 -8.39
N GLN A 11 -0.41 15.76 -9.08
CA GLN A 11 0.58 16.35 -9.97
C GLN A 11 1.83 16.82 -9.22
N GLN A 12 1.68 17.45 -8.06
CA GLN A 12 2.81 17.85 -7.22
C GLN A 12 3.61 16.63 -6.73
N ALA A 13 2.94 15.59 -6.25
CA ALA A 13 3.57 14.34 -5.81
C ALA A 13 4.29 13.62 -6.97
N ALA A 14 3.71 13.61 -8.18
CA ALA A 14 4.32 13.02 -9.37
C ALA A 14 5.62 13.73 -9.80
N ASN A 15 5.74 15.02 -9.50
CA ASN A 15 6.94 15.81 -9.78
C ASN A 15 7.89 15.95 -8.58
N CYS A 16 7.69 15.16 -7.52
CA CYS A 16 8.51 15.24 -6.31
C CYS A 16 9.95 14.80 -6.56
N THR A 17 10.90 15.62 -6.13
CA THR A 17 12.35 15.37 -6.23
C THR A 17 13.05 15.33 -4.88
N LEU A 18 12.30 15.37 -3.78
CA LEU A 18 12.83 15.50 -2.41
C LEU A 18 13.92 14.46 -2.08
N CYS A 19 13.73 13.21 -2.53
CA CYS A 19 14.66 12.12 -2.24
C CYS A 19 15.74 11.93 -3.31
N LYS A 20 15.83 12.78 -4.33
CA LYS A 20 16.78 12.66 -5.46
C LYS A 20 18.21 12.31 -5.03
N PRO A 21 18.82 12.95 -4.00
CA PRO A 21 20.20 12.64 -3.61
C PRO A 21 20.41 11.24 -3.04
N TYR A 22 19.34 10.55 -2.68
CA TYR A 22 19.37 9.26 -1.96
C TYR A 22 18.86 8.08 -2.80
N LEU A 23 18.41 8.33 -4.02
CA LEU A 23 17.86 7.30 -4.90
C LEU A 23 18.91 6.80 -5.88
N PRO A 24 18.91 5.49 -6.24
CA PRO A 24 19.85 4.93 -7.20
C PRO A 24 19.57 5.35 -8.64
N HIS A 25 18.34 5.80 -8.91
CA HIS A 25 17.85 6.27 -10.21
C HIS A 25 17.18 7.64 -10.06
N PRO A 26 17.00 8.39 -11.15
CA PRO A 26 16.21 9.62 -11.12
C PRO A 26 14.84 9.39 -10.47
N PRO A 27 14.31 10.34 -9.70
CA PRO A 27 13.01 10.22 -9.07
C PRO A 27 11.93 9.83 -10.06
N ARG A 28 11.20 8.78 -9.75
CA ARG A 28 10.04 8.32 -10.51
C ARG A 28 8.96 7.90 -9.52
N PRO A 29 8.15 8.84 -9.02
CA PRO A 29 7.05 8.51 -8.12
C PRO A 29 6.04 7.59 -8.79
N ILE A 30 5.67 6.50 -8.09
CA ILE A 30 4.75 5.47 -8.56
C ILE A 30 3.66 5.30 -7.54
N PHE A 31 2.47 5.67 -7.93
CA PHE A 31 1.23 5.55 -7.17
C PHE A 31 0.05 5.60 -8.16
N SER A 32 -1.15 5.29 -7.66
CA SER A 32 -2.39 5.45 -8.41
C SER A 32 -3.43 5.98 -7.44
N LEU A 33 -3.86 7.23 -7.58
CA LEU A 33 -4.71 7.91 -6.62
C LEU A 33 -5.96 8.46 -7.29
N GLY A 34 -7.09 8.29 -6.62
CA GLY A 34 -8.38 8.82 -7.03
C GLY A 34 -9.31 8.95 -5.83
N HIS A 35 -10.53 9.42 -6.05
CA HIS A 35 -11.56 9.47 -5.01
C HIS A 35 -12.16 8.07 -4.80
N SER A 36 -11.45 7.21 -4.07
CA SER A 36 -11.86 5.85 -3.75
C SER A 36 -12.17 5.69 -2.25
N LYS A 37 -13.13 4.84 -1.92
CA LYS A 37 -13.39 4.47 -0.52
C LYS A 37 -12.26 3.63 0.09
N LEU A 38 -11.36 3.10 -0.74
CA LEU A 38 -10.30 2.18 -0.37
C LEU A 38 -8.93 2.73 -0.76
N VAL A 39 -8.01 2.81 0.20
CA VAL A 39 -6.59 3.11 -0.03
C VAL A 39 -5.74 1.93 0.38
N LEU A 40 -4.80 1.55 -0.46
CA LEU A 40 -3.79 0.54 -0.18
C LEU A 40 -2.44 1.22 0.04
N ILE A 41 -1.86 1.01 1.20
CA ILE A 41 -0.54 1.54 1.56
C ILE A 41 0.45 0.38 1.62
N GLY A 42 1.30 0.29 0.61
CA GLY A 42 2.39 -0.69 0.52
C GLY A 42 3.73 -0.14 1.00
N GLN A 43 4.81 -0.87 0.72
CA GLN A 43 6.16 -0.48 1.14
C GLN A 43 6.73 0.64 0.27
N ALA A 44 7.29 0.28 -0.87
CA ALA A 44 7.82 1.15 -1.91
C ALA A 44 7.85 0.35 -3.22
N PRO A 45 7.89 1.01 -4.39
CA PRO A 45 8.05 0.30 -5.66
C PRO A 45 9.36 -0.47 -5.71
N GLY A 46 9.30 -1.72 -6.18
CA GLY A 46 10.49 -2.48 -6.57
C GLY A 46 11.02 -2.03 -7.94
N LEU A 47 12.14 -2.61 -8.37
CA LEU A 47 12.76 -2.28 -9.67
C LEU A 47 11.79 -2.53 -10.85
N MET A 48 11.02 -3.61 -10.81
CA MET A 48 10.03 -3.88 -11.87
C MET A 48 8.97 -2.79 -11.95
N ALA A 49 8.43 -2.36 -10.81
CA ALA A 49 7.46 -1.25 -10.76
C ALA A 49 8.10 0.06 -11.25
N HIS A 50 9.36 0.31 -10.90
CA HIS A 50 10.11 1.46 -11.40
C HIS A 50 10.22 1.44 -12.93
N ASN A 51 10.56 0.31 -13.53
CA ASN A 51 10.75 0.16 -14.96
C ASN A 51 9.44 0.24 -15.75
N THR A 52 8.36 -0.36 -15.22
CA THR A 52 7.04 -0.42 -15.87
C THR A 52 6.12 0.75 -15.50
N HIS A 53 6.52 1.58 -14.56
CA HIS A 53 5.72 2.67 -14.00
C HIS A 53 4.37 2.21 -13.42
N GLN A 54 4.32 0.99 -12.88
CA GLN A 54 3.11 0.40 -12.33
C GLN A 54 3.40 -0.35 -11.03
N ALA A 55 2.75 0.05 -9.95
CA ALA A 55 2.88 -0.59 -8.64
C ALA A 55 2.32 -2.02 -8.66
N PHE A 56 2.92 -2.92 -7.90
CA PHE A 56 2.46 -4.32 -7.77
C PHE A 56 2.33 -5.08 -9.11
N ASN A 57 3.16 -4.74 -10.10
CA ASN A 57 3.22 -5.43 -11.39
C ASN A 57 4.21 -6.60 -11.34
N ASP A 58 4.04 -7.49 -10.37
CA ASP A 58 4.88 -8.66 -10.11
C ASP A 58 4.08 -9.81 -9.46
N ASN A 59 4.76 -10.88 -9.07
CA ASN A 59 4.14 -12.00 -8.37
C ASN A 59 3.52 -11.62 -7.03
N SER A 60 4.09 -10.61 -6.34
CA SER A 60 3.51 -10.09 -5.10
C SER A 60 2.18 -9.42 -5.37
N GLY A 61 2.08 -8.64 -6.44
CA GLY A 61 0.84 -8.01 -6.87
C GLY A 61 -0.23 -9.02 -7.28
N LYS A 62 0.17 -10.08 -8.00
CA LYS A 62 -0.75 -11.18 -8.34
C LYS A 62 -1.32 -11.85 -7.09
N ARG A 63 -0.46 -12.16 -6.11
CA ARG A 63 -0.90 -12.74 -4.83
C ARG A 63 -1.84 -11.79 -4.08
N LEU A 64 -1.49 -10.50 -4.03
CA LEU A 64 -2.29 -9.49 -3.34
C LEU A 64 -3.69 -9.35 -3.96
N ARG A 65 -3.80 -9.28 -5.27
CA ARG A 65 -5.10 -9.30 -5.96
C ARG A 65 -5.92 -10.55 -5.62
N GLY A 66 -5.27 -11.71 -5.56
CA GLY A 66 -5.92 -12.96 -5.12
C GLY A 66 -6.44 -12.88 -3.68
N TRP A 67 -5.67 -12.33 -2.75
CA TRP A 67 -6.10 -12.14 -1.36
C TRP A 67 -7.29 -11.19 -1.22
N LEU A 68 -7.32 -10.14 -2.04
CA LEU A 68 -8.38 -9.13 -2.03
C LEU A 68 -9.61 -9.55 -2.87
N ASN A 69 -9.52 -10.67 -3.60
CA ASN A 69 -10.52 -11.10 -4.56
C ASN A 69 -10.89 -10.00 -5.56
N MET A 70 -9.85 -9.32 -6.09
CA MET A 70 -9.98 -8.25 -7.07
C MET A 70 -9.43 -8.68 -8.42
N SER A 71 -10.12 -8.30 -9.50
CA SER A 71 -9.58 -8.39 -10.85
C SER A 71 -8.41 -7.40 -11.04
N GLU A 72 -7.63 -7.60 -12.08
CA GLU A 72 -6.55 -6.64 -12.42
C GLU A 72 -7.11 -5.27 -12.79
N GLU A 73 -8.21 -5.24 -13.51
CA GLU A 73 -8.93 -4.01 -13.88
C GLU A 73 -9.40 -3.24 -12.62
N GLU A 74 -10.04 -3.92 -11.67
CA GLU A 74 -10.45 -3.29 -10.40
C GLU A 74 -9.26 -2.76 -9.61
N PHE A 75 -8.18 -3.54 -9.53
CA PHE A 75 -6.98 -3.21 -8.74
C PHE A 75 -6.24 -1.98 -9.26
N TYR A 76 -6.26 -1.75 -10.56
CA TYR A 76 -5.60 -0.58 -11.18
C TYR A 76 -6.57 0.57 -11.49
N ASN A 77 -7.83 0.47 -11.09
CA ASN A 77 -8.80 1.54 -11.23
C ASN A 77 -8.77 2.46 -9.98
N PRO A 78 -8.28 3.71 -10.10
CA PRO A 78 -8.14 4.62 -8.96
C PRO A 78 -9.49 5.08 -8.38
N SER A 79 -10.60 4.83 -9.07
CA SER A 79 -11.95 5.06 -8.51
C SER A 79 -12.40 3.91 -7.59
N VAL A 80 -11.78 2.72 -7.70
CA VAL A 80 -12.06 1.55 -6.87
C VAL A 80 -11.10 1.48 -5.70
N ILE A 81 -9.81 1.61 -5.99
CA ILE A 81 -8.73 1.53 -5.01
C ILE A 81 -7.61 2.52 -5.37
N SER A 82 -7.22 3.33 -4.39
CA SER A 82 -6.01 4.15 -4.50
C SER A 82 -4.81 3.37 -3.98
N ILE A 83 -3.70 3.37 -4.73
CA ILE A 83 -2.44 2.74 -4.33
C ILE A 83 -1.45 3.84 -3.97
N MET A 84 -1.08 3.92 -2.68
CA MET A 84 -0.23 4.94 -2.10
C MET A 84 0.89 4.29 -1.27
N PRO A 85 2.06 3.95 -1.85
CA PRO A 85 3.16 3.33 -1.11
C PRO A 85 3.72 4.25 -0.02
N MET A 86 4.35 3.69 1.03
CA MET A 86 5.08 4.46 2.04
C MET A 86 6.21 5.33 1.45
N GLY A 87 6.88 4.83 0.42
CA GLY A 87 7.79 5.59 -0.42
C GLY A 87 7.35 5.51 -1.86
N PHE A 88 7.28 6.63 -2.57
CA PHE A 88 6.77 6.67 -3.94
C PHE A 88 7.78 6.23 -4.99
N CYS A 89 9.08 6.30 -4.68
CA CYS A 89 10.15 5.94 -5.61
C CYS A 89 10.84 4.64 -5.19
N PHE A 90 11.41 3.93 -6.17
CA PHE A 90 12.27 2.76 -5.91
C PHE A 90 13.49 3.19 -5.08
N PRO A 91 13.66 2.66 -3.86
CA PRO A 91 14.71 3.10 -2.94
C PRO A 91 16.07 2.42 -3.18
N GLY A 92 16.15 1.49 -4.13
CA GLY A 92 17.33 0.64 -4.34
C GLY A 92 17.31 -0.64 -3.53
N TYR A 93 18.48 -1.24 -3.41
CA TYR A 93 18.70 -2.48 -2.67
C TYR A 93 19.57 -2.28 -1.43
N LYS A 94 19.30 -3.08 -0.40
CA LYS A 94 20.10 -3.17 0.82
C LYS A 94 20.16 -4.62 1.27
N ASN A 95 21.38 -5.15 1.44
CA ASN A 95 21.58 -6.54 1.90
C ASN A 95 20.82 -7.58 1.05
N GLY A 96 20.84 -7.45 -0.28
CA GLY A 96 20.16 -8.38 -1.20
C GLY A 96 18.62 -8.29 -1.22
N ALA A 97 18.06 -7.23 -0.68
CA ALA A 97 16.64 -6.96 -0.64
C ALA A 97 16.34 -5.52 -1.08
N ASP A 98 15.08 -5.23 -1.41
CA ASP A 98 14.65 -3.86 -1.56
C ASP A 98 14.95 -3.08 -0.28
N ALA A 99 15.53 -1.90 -0.44
CA ALA A 99 15.80 -1.00 0.67
C ALA A 99 14.49 -0.53 1.32
N PRO A 100 14.53 -0.07 2.58
CA PRO A 100 13.37 0.57 3.20
C PRO A 100 12.85 1.74 2.38
N PRO A 101 11.54 2.03 2.43
CA PRO A 101 11.00 3.24 1.83
C PRO A 101 11.70 4.47 2.42
N ARG A 102 11.86 5.51 1.61
CA ARG A 102 12.45 6.75 2.10
C ARG A 102 11.58 7.35 3.21
N PRO A 103 12.18 7.69 4.37
CA PRO A 103 11.42 8.13 5.54
C PRO A 103 10.75 9.50 5.35
N GLU A 104 11.24 10.31 4.40
CA GLU A 104 10.72 11.64 4.12
C GLU A 104 9.37 11.61 3.37
N CYS A 105 9.10 10.53 2.64
CA CYS A 105 8.00 10.50 1.68
C CYS A 105 6.62 10.52 2.36
N ALA A 106 6.36 9.59 3.27
CA ALA A 106 5.06 9.49 3.94
C ALA A 106 4.71 10.74 4.77
N PRO A 107 5.61 11.31 5.60
CA PRO A 107 5.33 12.56 6.31
C PRO A 107 5.01 13.74 5.39
N THR A 108 5.60 13.78 4.20
CA THR A 108 5.37 14.86 3.23
C THR A 108 4.01 14.76 2.56
N TRP A 109 3.59 13.55 2.18
CA TRP A 109 2.47 13.39 1.24
C TRP A 109 1.22 12.75 1.85
N HIS A 110 1.37 11.75 2.74
CA HIS A 110 0.26 10.88 3.11
C HIS A 110 -0.89 11.62 3.77
N LYS A 111 -0.59 12.50 4.73
CA LYS A 111 -1.64 13.21 5.46
C LYS A 111 -2.54 14.01 4.53
N THR A 112 -1.94 14.86 3.71
CA THR A 112 -2.69 15.75 2.80
C THR A 112 -3.47 14.96 1.74
N LEU A 113 -2.85 13.90 1.17
CA LEU A 113 -3.53 13.04 0.20
C LEU A 113 -4.70 12.29 0.83
N LEU A 114 -4.55 11.74 2.04
CA LEU A 114 -5.64 11.04 2.73
C LEU A 114 -6.77 11.99 3.14
N GLU A 115 -6.46 13.23 3.51
CA GLU A 115 -7.45 14.27 3.79
C GLU A 115 -8.31 14.62 2.56
N GLU A 116 -7.73 14.56 1.35
CA GLU A 116 -8.46 14.79 0.10
C GLU A 116 -9.21 13.56 -0.40
N ILE A 117 -8.61 12.36 -0.29
CA ILE A 117 -9.24 11.11 -0.73
C ILE A 117 -10.39 10.73 0.21
N GLN A 118 -10.24 10.93 1.52
CA GLN A 118 -11.20 10.58 2.58
C GLN A 118 -11.66 9.12 2.49
N PRO A 119 -10.73 8.14 2.47
CA PRO A 119 -11.10 6.74 2.37
C PRO A 119 -11.85 6.27 3.63
N SER A 120 -12.80 5.39 3.47
CA SER A 120 -13.42 4.68 4.59
C SER A 120 -12.60 3.46 5.05
N THR A 121 -11.68 2.99 4.19
CA THR A 121 -10.82 1.84 4.49
C THR A 121 -9.41 2.06 3.98
N ILE A 122 -8.43 1.71 4.84
CA ILE A 122 -7.00 1.71 4.52
C ILE A 122 -6.45 0.31 4.75
N LEU A 123 -5.92 -0.32 3.71
CA LEU A 123 -5.16 -1.57 3.79
C LEU A 123 -3.69 -1.25 4.01
N LEU A 124 -3.11 -1.74 5.09
CA LEU A 124 -1.68 -1.58 5.41
C LEU A 124 -0.92 -2.85 5.02
N VAL A 125 -0.20 -2.83 3.91
CA VAL A 125 0.48 -4.00 3.35
C VAL A 125 1.96 -4.00 3.75
N GLY A 126 2.31 -4.91 4.67
CA GLY A 126 3.67 -5.11 5.14
C GLY A 126 4.05 -4.23 6.33
N ARG A 127 5.26 -4.52 6.84
CA ARG A 127 5.76 -3.99 8.12
C ARG A 127 5.85 -2.46 8.15
N TYR A 128 6.32 -1.83 7.08
CA TYR A 128 6.57 -0.38 7.10
C TYR A 128 5.28 0.43 7.22
N ALA A 129 4.25 0.05 6.48
CA ALA A 129 2.93 0.65 6.59
C ALA A 129 2.30 0.38 7.97
N GLN A 130 2.38 -0.87 8.44
CA GLN A 130 1.86 -1.24 9.75
C GLN A 130 2.54 -0.47 10.89
N GLN A 131 3.87 -0.35 10.90
CA GLN A 131 4.60 0.38 11.94
C GLN A 131 4.29 1.87 11.96
N TYR A 132 4.07 2.47 10.79
CA TYR A 132 3.78 3.89 10.68
C TYR A 132 2.35 4.24 11.16
N TYR A 133 1.36 3.44 10.75
CA TYR A 133 -0.05 3.71 11.04
C TYR A 133 -0.59 3.04 12.31
N LEU A 134 0.05 1.95 12.74
CA LEU A 134 -0.32 1.16 13.92
C LEU A 134 0.90 0.95 14.85
N PRO A 135 1.56 2.04 15.30
CA PRO A 135 2.80 1.95 16.09
C PRO A 135 2.62 1.27 17.45
N GLN A 136 1.39 1.15 17.94
CA GLN A 136 1.08 0.46 19.21
C GLN A 136 1.29 -1.05 19.14
N PHE A 137 1.31 -1.65 17.92
CA PHE A 137 1.55 -3.09 17.75
C PHE A 137 2.99 -3.35 17.33
N LYS A 138 3.72 -4.14 18.11
CA LYS A 138 5.13 -4.44 17.87
C LYS A 138 5.36 -5.40 16.70
N THR A 139 4.39 -6.28 16.43
CA THR A 139 4.49 -7.29 15.38
C THR A 139 3.28 -7.25 14.44
N LEU A 140 3.49 -7.75 13.22
CA LEU A 140 2.41 -7.92 12.26
C LEU A 140 1.30 -8.85 12.80
N THR A 141 1.69 -9.96 13.42
CA THR A 141 0.74 -10.92 13.99
C THR A 141 -0.16 -10.26 15.05
N GLU A 142 0.43 -9.45 15.94
CA GLU A 142 -0.31 -8.68 16.92
C GLU A 142 -1.28 -7.68 16.28
N ALA A 143 -0.84 -6.97 15.25
CA ALA A 143 -1.69 -6.04 14.50
C ALA A 143 -2.87 -6.74 13.81
N LEU A 144 -2.64 -7.93 13.22
CA LEU A 144 -3.69 -8.73 12.58
C LEU A 144 -4.72 -9.26 13.58
N ILE A 145 -4.25 -9.80 14.71
CA ILE A 145 -5.15 -10.36 15.74
C ILE A 145 -6.04 -9.27 16.36
N ASN A 146 -5.51 -8.06 16.51
CA ASN A 146 -6.23 -6.92 17.09
C ASN A 146 -6.84 -5.98 16.04
N ALA A 147 -6.91 -6.40 14.76
CA ALA A 147 -7.48 -5.58 13.72
C ALA A 147 -8.97 -5.31 13.97
N ASN A 148 -9.33 -4.04 13.96
CA ASN A 148 -10.71 -3.61 14.06
C ASN A 148 -11.18 -3.09 12.69
N PHE A 149 -11.99 -3.88 12.01
CA PHE A 149 -12.49 -3.57 10.68
C PHE A 149 -13.44 -2.35 10.66
N GLU A 150 -14.14 -2.08 11.76
CA GLU A 150 -15.03 -0.92 11.87
C GLU A 150 -14.26 0.40 11.86
N LYS A 151 -13.00 0.39 12.31
CA LYS A 151 -12.10 1.55 12.23
C LYS A 151 -11.52 1.76 10.84
N GLY A 152 -11.76 0.84 9.92
CA GLY A 152 -11.33 0.95 8.54
C GLY A 152 -9.81 0.86 8.31
N ILE A 153 -9.01 0.45 9.33
CA ILE A 153 -7.55 0.26 9.17
C ILE A 153 -7.24 -1.23 9.31
N ILE A 154 -6.87 -1.86 8.20
CA ILE A 154 -6.74 -3.31 8.09
C ILE A 154 -5.30 -3.67 7.70
N PRO A 155 -4.51 -4.27 8.61
CA PRO A 155 -3.16 -4.74 8.29
C PRO A 155 -3.19 -6.02 7.48
N LEU A 156 -2.20 -6.17 6.59
CA LEU A 156 -1.94 -7.36 5.78
C LEU A 156 -0.44 -7.65 5.77
N PRO A 157 0.00 -8.93 5.75
CA PRO A 157 1.39 -9.25 5.49
C PRO A 157 1.79 -8.78 4.08
N HIS A 158 3.08 -8.53 3.86
CA HIS A 158 3.56 -8.27 2.51
C HIS A 158 3.42 -9.57 1.68
N PRO A 159 2.86 -9.52 0.46
CA PRO A 159 2.55 -10.71 -0.33
C PRO A 159 3.77 -11.38 -0.99
N SER A 160 4.99 -10.92 -0.72
CA SER A 160 6.21 -11.51 -1.28
C SER A 160 6.49 -12.91 -0.73
N GLY A 161 7.25 -13.69 -1.50
CA GLY A 161 7.69 -15.03 -1.10
C GLY A 161 8.49 -15.06 0.21
N ARG A 162 9.07 -13.93 0.66
CA ARG A 162 9.76 -13.82 1.95
C ARG A 162 8.85 -14.09 3.14
N ASN A 163 7.56 -13.89 3.00
CA ASN A 163 6.57 -14.18 4.03
C ASN A 163 5.99 -15.60 3.97
N ASN A 164 6.41 -16.46 3.04
CA ASN A 164 5.89 -17.82 2.94
C ASN A 164 6.06 -18.62 4.24
N ARG A 165 7.19 -18.44 4.95
CA ARG A 165 7.39 -19.08 6.26
C ARG A 165 6.41 -18.60 7.32
N TRP A 166 6.09 -17.30 7.31
CA TRP A 166 5.08 -16.74 8.22
C TRP A 166 3.70 -17.25 7.86
N LEU A 167 3.32 -17.26 6.58
CA LEU A 167 2.03 -17.78 6.09
C LEU A 167 1.85 -19.24 6.46
N ALA A 168 2.88 -20.08 6.26
CA ALA A 168 2.83 -21.51 6.65
C ALA A 168 2.59 -21.72 8.15
N LYS A 169 3.13 -20.83 9.01
CA LYS A 169 2.93 -20.88 10.46
C LYS A 169 1.59 -20.28 10.91
N ASN A 170 0.95 -19.49 10.08
CA ASN A 170 -0.25 -18.71 10.40
C ASN A 170 -1.37 -19.01 9.38
N ALA A 171 -1.70 -20.29 9.19
CA ALA A 171 -2.72 -20.72 8.24
C ALA A 171 -4.10 -20.07 8.46
N TRP A 172 -4.37 -19.62 9.70
CA TRP A 172 -5.58 -18.85 10.03
C TRP A 172 -5.71 -17.55 9.25
N PHE A 173 -4.59 -16.99 8.77
CA PHE A 173 -4.62 -15.77 7.96
C PHE A 173 -5.43 -16.00 6.68
N GLU A 174 -5.12 -17.04 5.91
CA GLU A 174 -5.83 -17.33 4.66
C GLU A 174 -7.23 -17.91 4.91
N SER A 175 -7.39 -18.78 5.94
CA SER A 175 -8.64 -19.48 6.19
C SER A 175 -9.68 -18.68 6.97
N GLN A 176 -9.28 -17.70 7.78
CA GLN A 176 -10.18 -16.97 8.69
C GLN A 176 -10.11 -15.45 8.51
N TYR A 177 -8.91 -14.89 8.35
CA TYR A 177 -8.73 -13.44 8.27
C TYR A 177 -9.08 -12.89 6.88
N LEU A 178 -8.54 -13.46 5.80
CA LEU A 178 -8.84 -13.00 4.44
C LEU A 178 -10.32 -13.05 4.07
N PRO A 179 -11.12 -14.06 4.44
CA PRO A 179 -12.56 -14.00 4.21
C PRO A 179 -13.26 -12.79 4.85
N LYS A 180 -12.79 -12.35 6.03
CA LYS A 180 -13.31 -11.12 6.67
C LYS A 180 -12.90 -9.87 5.89
N VAL A 181 -11.65 -9.82 5.40
CA VAL A 181 -11.18 -8.74 4.54
C VAL A 181 -12.05 -8.64 3.29
N VAL A 182 -12.21 -9.73 2.56
CA VAL A 182 -13.00 -9.78 1.32
C VAL A 182 -14.46 -9.38 1.58
N LYS A 183 -15.07 -9.87 2.66
CA LYS A 183 -16.43 -9.47 3.06
C LYS A 183 -16.52 -7.96 3.31
N HIS A 184 -15.55 -7.40 4.03
CA HIS A 184 -15.49 -5.96 4.30
C HIS A 184 -15.35 -5.15 3.02
N LEU A 185 -14.43 -5.54 2.11
CA LEU A 185 -14.22 -4.85 0.85
C LEU A 185 -15.45 -4.91 -0.07
N ASN A 186 -16.15 -6.04 -0.10
CA ASN A 186 -17.39 -6.14 -0.88
C ASN A 186 -18.49 -5.20 -0.35
N ALA A 187 -18.55 -4.96 0.94
CA ALA A 187 -19.49 -3.99 1.52
C ALA A 187 -19.18 -2.53 1.13
N LEU A 188 -17.95 -2.21 0.72
CA LEU A 188 -17.60 -0.87 0.24
C LEU A 188 -18.11 -0.59 -1.18
N LYS A 189 -18.43 -1.63 -1.95
CA LYS A 189 -18.88 -1.52 -3.35
C LYS A 189 -20.35 -1.07 -3.45
N HIS A 190 -21.06 -1.10 -2.33
CA HIS A 190 -22.47 -0.70 -2.19
C HIS A 190 -22.57 0.50 -1.27
#